data_d822d64a14766bb991a4ec60eb5c16dd
#
_entry.id   d822d64a14766bb991a4ec60eb5c16dd
#
_cell.length_a   1.000
_cell.length_b   1.000
_cell.length_c   1.000
_cell.angle_alpha   90.00
_cell.angle_beta   90.00
_cell.angle_gamma   90.00
#
_symmetry.space_group_name_H-M   'P 1'
#
loop_
_entity.id
_entity.type
_entity.pdbx_description
1 polymer ?
#
loop_
_entity_poly.entity_id
_entity_poly.type
_entity_poly.pdbx_seq_one_letter_code
_entity_poly.pdbx_strand_id
1 'polypeptide(L)'
;MIDFLKSLKINMEDLIKETKATVKNGISFENWNGDNKKYFHGFFEKLTQFTMPPIFTADCFNHYLENLIKKKLDFNTHTYISKLSYENKIDLNKTFYALHFDTNLLSEYLEKIGKLRGIKYINGEFEKAKDYSTGRIKTICLKNKKTIPCDFVFDCSGFNRLLIGKHYGVKWKSYSKHLPMKKGIPFWLEQEQEPKPYTTALAMKYGWVWKIPLQHRIGSGYIFDSNYINEEQALQEAESTLKTKIKINKVISFEAGR
;
A
#
# COMPACT_ATOMS: atom_id res chain seq x y z
N MET A 1 -3.09 9.86 -5.44
CA MET A 1 -4.02 9.83 -4.28
C MET A 1 -4.17 11.19 -3.63
N ILE A 2 -3.09 11.88 -3.23
CA ILE A 2 -3.17 13.20 -2.58
C ILE A 2 -3.90 14.22 -3.46
N ASP A 3 -3.56 14.33 -4.74
CA ASP A 3 -4.23 15.25 -5.66
C ASP A 3 -5.72 14.91 -5.84
N PHE A 4 -6.05 13.61 -5.84
CA PHE A 4 -7.44 13.16 -5.86
C PHE A 4 -8.19 13.61 -4.59
N LEU A 5 -7.61 13.43 -3.41
CA LEU A 5 -8.22 13.88 -2.16
C LEU A 5 -8.40 15.40 -2.13
N LYS A 6 -7.41 16.15 -2.63
CA LYS A 6 -7.48 17.61 -2.78
C LYS A 6 -8.58 18.02 -3.78
N SER A 7 -8.71 17.33 -4.91
CA SER A 7 -9.78 17.61 -5.88
C SER A 7 -11.18 17.38 -5.30
N LEU A 8 -11.29 16.48 -4.34
CA LEU A 8 -12.48 16.28 -3.53
C LEU A 8 -12.67 17.32 -2.42
N LYS A 9 -11.82 18.35 -2.35
CA LYS A 9 -11.87 19.39 -1.29
C LYS A 9 -11.82 18.78 0.13
N ILE A 10 -11.04 17.73 0.32
CA ILE A 10 -10.78 17.14 1.63
C ILE A 10 -9.68 17.97 2.31
N ASN A 11 -9.92 18.40 3.55
CA ASN A 11 -8.90 19.06 4.35
C ASN A 11 -7.82 18.04 4.74
N MET A 12 -6.58 18.29 4.32
CA MET A 12 -5.46 17.37 4.52
C MET A 12 -4.99 17.31 5.97
N GLU A 13 -5.11 18.39 6.72
CA GLU A 13 -4.74 18.42 8.14
C GLU A 13 -5.70 17.57 8.97
N ASP A 14 -7.01 17.74 8.74
CA ASP A 14 -8.05 16.93 9.38
C ASP A 14 -7.87 15.45 9.02
N LEU A 15 -7.64 15.15 7.75
CA LEU A 15 -7.38 13.79 7.29
C LEU A 15 -6.20 13.16 8.03
N ILE A 16 -5.06 13.84 8.09
CA ILE A 16 -3.85 13.34 8.75
C ILE A 16 -4.10 13.10 10.25
N LYS A 17 -4.77 14.03 10.90
CA LYS A 17 -5.11 13.95 12.32
C LYS A 17 -6.07 12.80 12.63
N GLU A 18 -7.19 12.72 11.90
CA GLU A 18 -8.25 11.73 12.13
C GLU A 18 -7.79 10.30 11.77
N THR A 19 -6.97 10.15 10.72
CA THR A 19 -6.51 8.84 10.25
C THR A 19 -5.19 8.38 10.85
N LYS A 20 -4.58 9.18 11.75
CA LYS A 20 -3.24 8.94 12.30
C LYS A 20 -2.19 8.70 11.21
N ALA A 21 -2.37 9.39 10.07
CA ALA A 21 -1.51 9.26 8.92
C ALA A 21 -0.11 9.81 9.17
N THR A 22 0.86 9.26 8.45
CA THR A 22 2.24 9.77 8.39
C THR A 22 2.67 9.97 6.95
N VAL A 23 3.70 10.78 6.75
CA VAL A 23 4.25 11.02 5.42
C VAL A 23 4.98 9.78 4.90
N LYS A 24 4.86 9.54 3.60
CA LYS A 24 5.61 8.52 2.87
C LYS A 24 6.33 9.15 1.69
N ASN A 25 7.66 9.08 1.70
CA ASN A 25 8.52 9.58 0.61
C ASN A 25 9.17 8.49 -0.22
N GLY A 26 9.01 7.23 0.19
CA GLY A 26 9.59 6.11 -0.54
C GLY A 26 9.49 4.80 0.23
N ILE A 27 10.34 3.88 -0.18
CA ILE A 27 10.48 2.54 0.41
C ILE A 27 11.95 2.27 0.66
N SER A 28 12.31 1.87 1.88
CA SER A 28 13.61 1.28 2.20
C SER A 28 13.53 -0.22 2.01
N PHE A 29 14.30 -0.76 1.10
CA PHE A 29 14.47 -2.19 0.89
C PHE A 29 15.68 -2.66 1.67
N GLU A 30 15.49 -3.61 2.58
CA GLU A 30 16.55 -4.08 3.49
C GLU A 30 16.81 -5.56 3.26
N ASN A 31 18.09 -5.94 3.18
CA ASN A 31 18.56 -7.32 2.99
C ASN A 31 18.11 -8.04 1.72
N TRP A 32 17.71 -7.33 0.67
CA TRP A 32 17.22 -7.96 -0.57
C TRP A 32 18.31 -8.67 -1.40
N ASN A 33 19.58 -8.35 -1.15
CA ASN A 33 20.73 -9.04 -1.74
C ASN A 33 21.33 -10.11 -0.81
N GLY A 34 20.76 -10.33 0.38
CA GLY A 34 21.31 -11.22 1.40
C GLY A 34 22.59 -10.71 2.09
N ASP A 35 22.89 -9.42 1.95
CA ASP A 35 24.12 -8.78 2.43
C ASP A 35 23.89 -7.84 3.63
N ASN A 36 22.70 -7.86 4.22
CA ASN A 36 22.24 -6.97 5.29
C ASN A 36 22.31 -5.48 4.97
N LYS A 37 22.51 -5.13 3.70
CA LYS A 37 22.47 -3.74 3.26
C LYS A 37 21.05 -3.29 2.94
N LYS A 38 20.91 -1.99 2.79
CA LYS A 38 19.65 -1.36 2.42
C LYS A 38 19.82 -0.43 1.22
N TYR A 39 18.79 -0.30 0.42
CA TYR A 39 18.70 0.72 -0.61
C TYR A 39 17.32 1.40 -0.56
N PHE A 40 17.26 2.62 -1.05
CA PHE A 40 16.07 3.46 -0.98
C PHE A 40 15.48 3.71 -2.35
N HIS A 41 14.21 3.43 -2.51
CA HIS A 41 13.42 3.84 -3.68
C HIS A 41 12.54 5.01 -3.28
N GLY A 42 13.02 6.23 -3.57
CA GLY A 42 12.32 7.48 -3.27
C GLY A 42 11.29 7.85 -4.30
N PHE A 43 10.36 8.71 -3.92
CA PHE A 43 9.52 9.42 -4.87
C PHE A 43 10.33 10.54 -5.53
N PHE A 44 9.93 10.97 -6.72
CA PHE A 44 10.64 12.02 -7.45
C PHE A 44 10.57 13.36 -6.71
N GLU A 45 11.63 14.16 -6.87
CA GLU A 45 11.62 15.56 -6.46
C GLU A 45 10.65 16.35 -7.33
N LYS A 46 10.01 17.36 -6.73
CA LYS A 46 9.31 18.37 -7.51
C LYS A 46 10.39 19.25 -8.16
N LEU A 47 10.65 19.02 -9.42
CA LEU A 47 11.48 19.91 -10.21
C LEU A 47 10.78 21.26 -10.28
N THR A 48 11.17 22.19 -9.41
CA THR A 48 10.67 23.54 -9.44
C THR A 48 11.15 24.22 -10.73
N GLN A 49 10.22 24.49 -11.64
CA GLN A 49 10.30 25.42 -12.77
C GLN A 49 11.28 25.12 -13.91
N PHE A 50 12.04 24.04 -13.93
CA PHE A 50 12.75 23.64 -15.12
C PHE A 50 11.97 22.55 -15.86
N THR A 51 11.15 22.95 -16.82
CA THR A 51 10.72 22.07 -17.91
C THR A 51 11.95 21.77 -18.76
N MET A 52 12.82 20.87 -18.26
CA MET A 52 13.88 20.34 -19.10
C MET A 52 13.25 19.46 -20.18
N PRO A 53 13.66 19.60 -21.44
CA PRO A 53 13.23 18.69 -22.50
C PRO A 53 13.51 17.24 -22.08
N PRO A 54 12.68 16.27 -22.45
CA PRO A 54 12.85 14.85 -22.08
C PRO A 54 14.25 14.28 -22.37
N ILE A 55 14.93 14.81 -23.37
CA ILE A 55 16.30 14.45 -23.76
C ILE A 55 17.32 14.82 -22.67
N PHE A 56 17.13 15.96 -22.00
CA PHE A 56 18.04 16.40 -20.94
C PHE A 56 17.92 15.57 -19.66
N THR A 57 16.76 15.06 -19.36
CA THR A 57 16.55 14.23 -18.15
C THR A 57 17.23 12.86 -18.27
N ALA A 58 17.23 12.25 -19.45
CA ALA A 58 17.91 10.98 -19.69
C ALA A 58 19.44 11.13 -19.60
N ASP A 59 19.99 12.19 -20.19
CA ASP A 59 21.44 12.45 -20.16
C ASP A 59 21.93 12.82 -18.77
N CYS A 60 21.20 13.63 -18.03
CA CYS A 60 21.50 13.93 -16.64
C CYS A 60 21.45 12.69 -15.75
N PHE A 61 20.49 11.79 -15.96
CA PHE A 61 20.40 10.55 -15.23
C PHE A 61 21.55 9.59 -15.56
N ASN A 62 21.87 9.45 -16.83
CA ASN A 62 23.00 8.63 -17.28
C ASN A 62 24.34 9.17 -16.75
N HIS A 63 24.55 10.47 -16.80
CA HIS A 63 25.74 11.11 -16.24
C HIS A 63 25.83 10.93 -14.71
N TYR A 64 24.70 11.01 -14.02
CA TYR A 64 24.60 10.74 -12.59
C TYR A 64 24.95 9.28 -12.28
N LEU A 65 24.39 8.31 -12.99
CA LEU A 65 24.71 6.90 -12.84
C LEU A 65 26.19 6.60 -13.13
N GLU A 66 26.72 7.18 -14.20
CA GLU A 66 28.14 7.06 -14.56
C GLU A 66 29.06 7.56 -13.43
N ASN A 67 28.74 8.71 -12.84
CA ASN A 67 29.47 9.22 -11.70
C ASN A 67 29.37 8.33 -10.46
N LEU A 68 28.18 7.78 -10.16
CA LEU A 68 28.00 6.82 -9.07
C LEU A 68 28.88 5.58 -9.26
N ILE A 69 28.87 5.00 -10.47
CA ILE A 69 29.65 3.81 -10.81
C ILE A 69 31.15 4.13 -10.74
N LYS A 70 31.61 5.19 -11.41
CA LYS A 70 33.02 5.57 -11.44
C LYS A 70 33.59 5.95 -10.07
N LYS A 71 32.80 6.64 -9.26
CA LYS A 71 33.23 7.07 -7.93
C LYS A 71 32.95 6.05 -6.84
N LYS A 72 32.38 4.88 -7.18
CA LYS A 72 31.97 3.84 -6.22
C LYS A 72 31.10 4.40 -5.07
N LEU A 73 30.24 5.37 -5.37
CA LEU A 73 29.40 6.00 -4.41
C LEU A 73 28.22 5.09 -4.06
N ASP A 74 27.81 5.07 -2.81
CA ASP A 74 26.62 4.37 -2.38
C ASP A 74 25.38 5.10 -2.90
N PHE A 75 24.57 4.44 -3.72
CA PHE A 75 23.33 4.99 -4.27
C PHE A 75 22.39 5.52 -3.18
N ASN A 76 22.39 4.90 -2.01
CA ASN A 76 21.52 5.29 -0.89
C ASN A 76 21.90 6.61 -0.24
N THR A 77 23.17 6.97 -0.28
CA THR A 77 23.66 8.18 0.41
C THR A 77 23.72 9.40 -0.51
N HIS A 78 23.49 9.21 -1.81
CA HIS A 78 23.75 10.25 -2.82
C HIS A 78 22.49 10.82 -3.46
N THR A 79 21.31 10.24 -3.22
CA THR A 79 20.07 10.89 -3.60
C THR A 79 19.61 11.80 -2.46
N TYR A 80 19.24 13.01 -2.79
CA TYR A 80 18.73 14.00 -1.82
C TYR A 80 17.57 13.45 -1.00
N ILE A 81 16.62 12.79 -1.66
CA ILE A 81 15.45 12.19 -1.00
C ILE A 81 15.84 11.07 -0.05
N SER A 82 16.76 10.17 -0.42
CA SER A 82 17.15 9.07 0.45
C SER A 82 17.81 9.58 1.72
N LYS A 83 18.72 10.53 1.60
CA LYS A 83 19.41 11.15 2.74
C LYS A 83 18.41 11.82 3.69
N LEU A 84 17.55 12.70 3.16
CA LEU A 84 16.54 13.39 3.99
C LEU A 84 15.56 12.42 4.64
N SER A 85 15.17 11.35 3.93
CA SER A 85 14.25 10.35 4.47
C SER A 85 14.88 9.57 5.63
N TYR A 86 16.15 9.17 5.50
CA TYR A 86 16.86 8.47 6.58
C TYR A 86 17.15 9.37 7.79
N GLU A 87 17.36 10.67 7.56
CA GLU A 87 17.55 11.67 8.62
C GLU A 87 16.23 12.21 9.20
N ASN A 88 15.08 11.77 8.71
CA ASN A 88 13.75 12.28 9.06
C ASN A 88 13.57 13.79 8.83
N LYS A 89 14.20 14.32 7.78
CA LYS A 89 14.24 15.76 7.44
C LYS A 89 13.60 16.04 6.08
N ILE A 90 12.31 15.74 5.94
CA ILE A 90 11.60 15.91 4.66
C ILE A 90 11.05 17.31 4.50
N ASP A 91 11.34 17.92 3.34
CA ASP A 91 10.69 19.15 2.89
C ASP A 91 9.56 18.83 1.90
N LEU A 92 8.31 18.89 2.38
CA LEU A 92 7.11 18.59 1.59
C LEU A 92 6.85 19.58 0.45
N ASN A 93 7.51 20.74 0.47
CA ASN A 93 7.40 21.70 -0.63
C ASN A 93 8.25 21.28 -1.83
N LYS A 94 9.35 20.58 -1.59
CA LYS A 94 10.34 20.18 -2.60
C LYS A 94 10.21 18.75 -3.07
N THR A 95 9.43 17.90 -2.37
CA THR A 95 9.33 16.47 -2.68
C THR A 95 7.91 16.04 -2.95
N PHE A 96 7.74 15.07 -3.83
CA PHE A 96 6.48 14.33 -3.90
C PHE A 96 6.38 13.41 -2.71
N TYR A 97 5.18 13.29 -2.17
CA TYR A 97 4.92 12.43 -1.04
C TYR A 97 3.56 11.71 -1.19
N ALA A 98 3.44 10.62 -0.53
CA ALA A 98 2.19 9.94 -0.24
C ALA A 98 1.94 9.94 1.27
N LEU A 99 0.92 9.24 1.72
CA LEU A 99 0.63 9.06 3.13
C LEU A 99 0.52 7.57 3.44
N HIS A 100 0.99 7.19 4.61
CA HIS A 100 0.59 5.96 5.25
C HIS A 100 -0.70 6.22 6.03
N PHE A 101 -1.63 5.30 5.99
CA PHE A 101 -2.91 5.41 6.69
C PHE A 101 -3.17 4.23 7.59
N ASP A 102 -3.83 4.47 8.71
CA ASP A 102 -4.65 3.44 9.32
C ASP A 102 -5.90 3.27 8.47
N THR A 103 -6.05 2.11 7.84
CA THR A 103 -7.13 1.87 6.88
C THR A 103 -8.51 1.88 7.49
N ASN A 104 -8.64 1.50 8.78
CA ASN A 104 -9.92 1.55 9.48
C ASN A 104 -10.31 3.01 9.75
N LEU A 105 -9.39 3.80 10.30
CA LEU A 105 -9.63 5.22 10.55
C LEU A 105 -9.89 5.99 9.25
N LEU A 106 -9.18 5.66 8.16
CA LEU A 106 -9.45 6.26 6.86
C LEU A 106 -10.85 5.92 6.35
N SER A 107 -11.29 4.68 6.51
CA SER A 107 -12.63 4.25 6.12
C SER A 107 -13.71 5.01 6.90
N GLU A 108 -13.56 5.12 8.21
CA GLU A 108 -14.47 5.88 9.09
C GLU A 108 -14.50 7.37 8.72
N TYR A 109 -13.34 7.97 8.49
CA TYR A 109 -13.24 9.36 8.08
C TYR A 109 -13.94 9.62 6.74
N LEU A 110 -13.68 8.78 5.72
CA LEU A 110 -14.31 8.93 4.41
C LEU A 110 -15.81 8.66 4.45
N GLU A 111 -16.28 7.72 5.27
CA GLU A 111 -17.70 7.49 5.50
C GLU A 111 -18.37 8.73 6.10
N LYS A 112 -17.77 9.33 7.14
CA LYS A 112 -18.22 10.58 7.76
C LYS A 112 -18.36 11.70 6.71
N ILE A 113 -17.31 11.94 5.92
CA ILE A 113 -17.32 12.96 4.87
C ILE A 113 -18.37 12.66 3.80
N GLY A 114 -18.48 11.40 3.37
CA GLY A 114 -19.47 10.97 2.40
C GLY A 114 -20.90 11.26 2.86
N LYS A 115 -21.23 10.90 4.09
CA LYS A 115 -22.54 11.18 4.70
C LYS A 115 -22.85 12.68 4.77
N LEU A 116 -21.88 13.49 5.20
CA LEU A 116 -22.02 14.96 5.23
C LEU A 116 -22.27 15.57 3.84
N ARG A 117 -21.80 14.90 2.78
CA ARG A 117 -22.01 15.31 1.38
C ARG A 117 -23.24 14.70 0.73
N GLY A 118 -24.11 14.06 1.51
CA GLY A 118 -25.36 13.48 1.03
C GLY A 118 -25.23 12.11 0.38
N ILE A 119 -24.05 11.44 0.48
CA ILE A 119 -23.90 10.06 0.02
C ILE A 119 -24.72 9.15 0.94
N LYS A 120 -25.63 8.38 0.35
CA LYS A 120 -26.46 7.44 1.09
C LYS A 120 -25.64 6.19 1.44
N TYR A 121 -25.33 6.03 2.71
CA TYR A 121 -24.71 4.83 3.23
C TYR A 121 -25.76 3.75 3.51
N ILE A 122 -25.54 2.55 3.00
CA ILE A 122 -26.43 1.41 3.21
C ILE A 122 -25.60 0.28 3.80
N ASN A 123 -25.77 0.00 5.08
CA ASN A 123 -25.19 -1.17 5.71
C ASN A 123 -26.00 -2.41 5.30
N GLY A 124 -25.32 -3.41 4.75
CA GLY A 124 -25.96 -4.65 4.33
C GLY A 124 -24.98 -5.60 3.64
N GLU A 125 -25.31 -6.87 3.71
CA GLU A 125 -24.53 -7.93 3.08
C GLU A 125 -25.07 -8.24 1.70
N PHE A 126 -24.19 -8.23 0.69
CA PHE A 126 -24.53 -8.58 -0.70
C PHE A 126 -25.02 -10.01 -0.79
N GLU A 127 -26.15 -10.22 -1.46
CA GLU A 127 -26.67 -11.55 -1.81
C GLU A 127 -26.45 -11.86 -3.29
N LYS A 128 -27.00 -11.02 -4.17
CA LYS A 128 -26.91 -11.19 -5.63
C LYS A 128 -27.15 -9.86 -6.36
N ALA A 129 -26.80 -9.84 -7.64
CA ALA A 129 -27.24 -8.78 -8.56
C ALA A 129 -28.30 -9.31 -9.53
N LYS A 130 -29.10 -8.40 -10.08
CA LYS A 130 -30.05 -8.66 -11.17
C LYS A 130 -29.70 -7.73 -12.34
N ASP A 131 -29.76 -8.27 -13.54
CA ASP A 131 -29.38 -7.56 -14.76
C ASP A 131 -30.60 -7.09 -15.56
N TYR A 132 -30.37 -6.11 -16.42
CA TYR A 132 -31.20 -5.85 -17.58
C TYR A 132 -30.96 -6.93 -18.64
N SER A 133 -31.83 -7.02 -19.64
CA SER A 133 -31.65 -7.85 -20.83
C SER A 133 -30.35 -7.59 -21.59
N THR A 134 -29.76 -6.42 -21.40
CA THR A 134 -28.46 -6.00 -21.97
C THR A 134 -27.25 -6.56 -21.22
N GLY A 135 -27.44 -7.28 -20.10
CA GLY A 135 -26.37 -7.76 -19.23
C GLY A 135 -25.81 -6.72 -18.26
N ARG A 136 -26.33 -5.48 -18.25
CA ARG A 136 -25.94 -4.47 -17.26
C ARG A 136 -26.68 -4.69 -15.94
N ILE A 137 -25.99 -4.51 -14.81
CA ILE A 137 -26.63 -4.61 -13.50
C ILE A 137 -27.73 -3.55 -13.36
N LYS A 138 -28.92 -4.01 -13.00
CA LYS A 138 -30.10 -3.20 -12.71
C LYS A 138 -30.28 -2.96 -11.22
N THR A 139 -29.96 -3.97 -10.41
CA THR A 139 -30.29 -3.96 -8.99
C THR A 139 -29.32 -4.80 -8.20
N ILE A 140 -28.87 -4.28 -7.07
CA ILE A 140 -28.17 -5.03 -6.03
C ILE A 140 -29.17 -5.52 -4.99
N CYS A 141 -29.17 -6.81 -4.69
CA CYS A 141 -30.00 -7.43 -3.65
C CYS A 141 -29.14 -7.74 -2.43
N LEU A 142 -29.62 -7.37 -1.26
CA LEU A 142 -28.99 -7.66 0.02
C LEU A 142 -29.67 -8.86 0.71
N LYS A 143 -28.97 -9.57 1.58
CA LYS A 143 -29.51 -10.73 2.34
C LYS A 143 -30.74 -10.39 3.17
N ASN A 144 -30.86 -9.16 3.64
CA ASN A 144 -32.06 -8.67 4.33
C ASN A 144 -33.25 -8.36 3.41
N LYS A 145 -33.22 -8.83 2.16
CA LYS A 145 -34.20 -8.64 1.11
C LYS A 145 -34.35 -7.21 0.58
N LYS A 146 -33.55 -6.28 1.06
CA LYS A 146 -33.53 -4.90 0.49
C LYS A 146 -32.93 -4.93 -0.90
N THR A 147 -33.52 -4.17 -1.81
CA THR A 147 -33.04 -4.01 -3.18
C THR A 147 -32.63 -2.57 -3.45
N ILE A 148 -31.53 -2.41 -4.16
CA ILE A 148 -30.93 -1.10 -4.47
C ILE A 148 -30.84 -0.99 -5.99
N PRO A 149 -31.66 -0.15 -6.64
CA PRO A 149 -31.51 0.11 -8.07
C PRO A 149 -30.21 0.87 -8.32
N CYS A 150 -29.55 0.58 -9.43
CA CYS A 150 -28.32 1.24 -9.80
C CYS A 150 -28.13 1.29 -11.32
N ASP A 151 -27.51 2.36 -11.79
CA ASP A 151 -27.16 2.56 -13.20
C ASP A 151 -25.71 2.18 -13.47
N PHE A 152 -24.86 2.26 -12.44
CA PHE A 152 -23.44 1.90 -12.49
C PHE A 152 -22.96 1.37 -11.12
N VAL A 153 -22.00 0.44 -11.12
CA VAL A 153 -21.47 -0.19 -9.90
C VAL A 153 -19.95 -0.28 -9.94
N PHE A 154 -19.31 0.14 -8.87
CA PHE A 154 -17.91 -0.18 -8.60
C PHE A 154 -17.83 -1.40 -7.69
N ASP A 155 -17.21 -2.50 -8.16
CA ASP A 155 -17.00 -3.71 -7.36
C ASP A 155 -15.74 -3.54 -6.50
N CYS A 156 -15.91 -3.06 -5.27
CA CYS A 156 -14.85 -2.91 -4.27
C CYS A 156 -14.80 -4.10 -3.30
N SER A 157 -15.31 -5.28 -3.67
CA SER A 157 -15.36 -6.47 -2.80
C SER A 157 -14.03 -7.21 -2.63
N GLY A 158 -12.95 -6.69 -3.19
CA GLY A 158 -11.59 -7.21 -3.04
C GLY A 158 -11.46 -8.66 -3.53
N PHE A 159 -10.83 -9.52 -2.75
CA PHE A 159 -10.63 -10.93 -3.11
C PHE A 159 -11.92 -11.72 -3.31
N ASN A 160 -13.05 -11.25 -2.80
CA ASN A 160 -14.34 -11.93 -2.99
C ASN A 160 -14.85 -11.81 -4.43
N ARG A 161 -14.49 -10.75 -5.17
CA ARG A 161 -14.87 -10.53 -6.57
C ARG A 161 -16.37 -10.77 -6.81
N LEU A 162 -17.20 -10.14 -5.99
CA LEU A 162 -18.64 -10.48 -5.92
C LEU A 162 -19.36 -10.24 -7.25
N LEU A 163 -19.03 -9.17 -7.96
CA LEU A 163 -19.66 -8.88 -9.25
C LEU A 163 -18.85 -9.44 -10.42
N ILE A 164 -17.59 -9.06 -10.57
CA ILE A 164 -16.80 -9.48 -11.73
C ILE A 164 -16.58 -11.00 -11.79
N GLY A 165 -16.34 -11.65 -10.63
CA GLY A 165 -16.06 -13.07 -10.57
C GLY A 165 -17.31 -13.92 -10.39
N LYS A 166 -18.10 -13.67 -9.32
CA LYS A 166 -19.21 -14.54 -8.96
C LYS A 166 -20.47 -14.28 -9.79
N HIS A 167 -20.81 -13.03 -10.06
CA HIS A 167 -22.00 -12.68 -10.83
C HIS A 167 -21.77 -12.83 -12.33
N TYR A 168 -20.71 -12.22 -12.87
CA TYR A 168 -20.41 -12.28 -14.31
C TYR A 168 -19.60 -13.50 -14.73
N GLY A 169 -19.10 -14.31 -13.80
CA GLY A 169 -18.40 -15.56 -14.10
C GLY A 169 -17.01 -15.36 -14.75
N VAL A 170 -16.45 -14.16 -14.68
CA VAL A 170 -15.12 -13.90 -15.24
C VAL A 170 -14.07 -14.73 -14.50
N LYS A 171 -13.37 -15.60 -15.26
CA LYS A 171 -12.37 -16.49 -14.69
C LYS A 171 -11.17 -15.74 -14.17
N TRP A 172 -10.64 -16.19 -13.04
CA TRP A 172 -9.39 -15.70 -12.49
C TRP A 172 -8.21 -16.18 -13.34
N LYS A 173 -7.36 -15.25 -13.78
CA LYS A 173 -6.10 -15.57 -14.45
C LYS A 173 -4.97 -15.52 -13.44
N SER A 174 -4.51 -16.67 -13.00
CA SER A 174 -3.44 -16.81 -12.02
C SER A 174 -2.09 -16.33 -12.55
N TYR A 175 -1.33 -15.65 -11.71
CA TYR A 175 0.06 -15.31 -11.90
C TYR A 175 0.99 -16.04 -10.91
N SER A 176 0.51 -17.04 -10.20
CA SER A 176 1.25 -17.76 -9.15
C SER A 176 2.57 -18.36 -9.66
N LYS A 177 2.68 -18.64 -10.97
CA LYS A 177 3.93 -19.12 -11.59
C LYS A 177 5.05 -18.05 -11.53
N HIS A 178 4.70 -16.77 -11.53
CA HIS A 178 5.66 -15.66 -11.51
C HIS A 178 5.66 -14.90 -10.17
N LEU A 179 4.57 -14.98 -9.43
CA LEU A 179 4.35 -14.35 -8.14
C LEU A 179 3.92 -15.42 -7.12
N PRO A 180 4.88 -16.18 -6.57
CA PRO A 180 4.59 -17.41 -5.82
C PRO A 180 4.06 -17.17 -4.40
N MET A 181 4.12 -15.95 -3.89
CA MET A 181 3.65 -15.62 -2.54
C MET A 181 2.15 -15.84 -2.42
N LYS A 182 1.72 -16.63 -1.42
CA LYS A 182 0.31 -17.06 -1.28
C LYS A 182 -0.28 -16.78 0.09
N LYS A 183 0.55 -16.51 1.09
CA LYS A 183 0.07 -16.26 2.46
C LYS A 183 0.65 -14.99 3.04
N GLY A 184 -0.13 -14.36 3.91
CA GLY A 184 0.27 -13.21 4.66
C GLY A 184 -0.22 -13.26 6.10
N ILE A 185 0.65 -12.91 7.03
CA ILE A 185 0.34 -12.77 8.46
C ILE A 185 0.42 -11.29 8.80
N PRO A 186 -0.68 -10.54 8.81
CA PRO A 186 -0.68 -9.16 9.25
C PRO A 186 -0.58 -9.08 10.77
N PHE A 187 0.23 -8.15 11.25
CA PHE A 187 0.39 -7.83 12.67
C PHE A 187 0.75 -6.35 12.82
N TRP A 188 0.91 -5.88 14.02
CA TRP A 188 1.44 -4.56 14.31
C TRP A 188 2.56 -4.64 15.34
N LEU A 189 3.44 -3.65 15.28
CA LEU A 189 4.52 -3.43 16.23
C LEU A 189 4.30 -2.11 16.94
N GLU A 190 4.86 -1.99 18.12
CA GLU A 190 4.85 -0.73 18.86
C GLU A 190 5.66 0.34 18.15
N GLN A 191 5.21 1.58 18.26
CA GLN A 191 5.92 2.74 17.73
C GLN A 191 6.84 3.28 18.83
N GLU A 192 8.14 2.99 18.73
CA GLU A 192 9.14 3.35 19.76
C GLU A 192 9.73 4.75 19.56
N GLN A 193 9.64 5.30 18.36
CA GLN A 193 10.28 6.55 17.96
C GLN A 193 9.38 7.35 17.03
N GLU A 194 9.83 8.56 16.63
CA GLU A 194 9.15 9.30 15.56
C GLU A 194 8.95 8.46 14.30
N PRO A 195 7.76 8.52 13.70
CA PRO A 195 7.46 7.75 12.50
C PRO A 195 8.42 8.10 11.36
N LYS A 196 9.08 7.11 10.80
CA LYS A 196 9.92 7.29 9.62
C LYS A 196 9.09 7.62 8.39
N PRO A 197 9.51 8.53 7.52
CA PRO A 197 8.73 8.94 6.35
C PRO A 197 8.86 7.95 5.17
N TYR A 198 8.93 6.67 5.44
CA TYR A 198 9.02 5.62 4.42
C TYR A 198 8.51 4.28 4.94
N THR A 199 8.07 3.44 4.00
CA THR A 199 7.82 2.02 4.27
C THR A 199 9.15 1.26 4.29
N THR A 200 9.33 0.33 5.22
CA THR A 200 10.42 -0.65 5.12
C THR A 200 9.89 -1.95 4.52
N ALA A 201 10.63 -2.50 3.57
CA ALA A 201 10.45 -3.84 3.03
C ALA A 201 11.69 -4.66 3.38
N LEU A 202 11.60 -5.49 4.41
CA LEU A 202 12.68 -6.35 4.90
C LEU A 202 12.58 -7.73 4.25
N ALA A 203 13.61 -8.11 3.48
CA ALA A 203 13.67 -9.45 2.91
C ALA A 203 13.90 -10.50 4.01
N MET A 204 13.14 -11.57 3.92
CA MET A 204 13.20 -12.75 4.78
C MET A 204 13.65 -13.96 3.95
N LYS A 205 13.90 -15.07 4.56
CA LYS A 205 14.33 -16.28 3.85
C LYS A 205 13.27 -16.79 2.86
N TYR A 206 12.00 -16.68 3.22
CA TYR A 206 10.89 -17.23 2.43
C TYR A 206 9.87 -16.20 1.97
N GLY A 207 10.22 -14.91 2.09
CA GLY A 207 9.32 -13.84 1.71
C GLY A 207 9.84 -12.47 2.18
N TRP A 208 8.95 -11.62 2.66
CA TRP A 208 9.35 -10.28 3.12
C TRP A 208 8.36 -9.70 4.13
N VAL A 209 8.89 -8.94 5.07
CA VAL A 209 8.12 -8.19 6.07
C VAL A 209 8.01 -6.74 5.63
N TRP A 210 6.79 -6.21 5.63
CA TRP A 210 6.59 -4.75 5.51
C TRP A 210 6.47 -4.10 6.87
N LYS A 211 6.92 -2.84 6.98
CA LYS A 211 6.70 -1.98 8.14
C LYS A 211 6.20 -0.62 7.66
N ILE A 212 5.01 -0.25 8.09
CA ILE A 212 4.31 0.99 7.73
C ILE A 212 4.15 1.80 9.01
N PRO A 213 5.02 2.79 9.28
CA PRO A 213 4.94 3.59 10.49
C PRO A 213 3.72 4.52 10.43
N LEU A 214 2.90 4.47 11.48
CA LEU A 214 1.78 5.36 11.73
C LEU A 214 2.07 6.18 13.00
N GLN A 215 1.24 7.17 13.33
CA GLN A 215 1.45 7.99 14.53
C GLN A 215 1.38 7.18 15.84
N HIS A 216 0.64 6.08 15.88
CA HIS A 216 0.34 5.33 17.10
C HIS A 216 0.85 3.88 17.10
N ARG A 217 1.32 3.37 15.96
CA ARG A 217 1.82 1.98 15.82
C ARG A 217 2.55 1.82 14.48
N ILE A 218 3.22 0.71 14.31
CA ILE A 218 3.74 0.29 13.01
C ILE A 218 2.83 -0.82 12.48
N GLY A 219 2.09 -0.55 11.39
CA GLY A 219 1.38 -1.58 10.65
C GLY A 219 2.39 -2.49 9.93
N SER A 220 2.32 -3.78 10.19
CA SER A 220 3.31 -4.73 9.69
C SER A 220 2.67 -6.03 9.24
N GLY A 221 3.44 -6.87 8.62
CA GLY A 221 3.08 -8.24 8.31
C GLY A 221 4.16 -8.94 7.50
N TYR A 222 4.05 -10.26 7.45
CA TYR A 222 4.95 -11.13 6.72
C TYR A 222 4.20 -11.79 5.57
N ILE A 223 4.63 -11.56 4.34
CA ILE A 223 4.18 -12.28 3.15
C ILE A 223 5.22 -13.35 2.83
N PHE A 224 4.79 -14.60 2.65
CA PHE A 224 5.68 -15.72 2.42
C PHE A 224 5.13 -16.75 1.42
N ASP A 225 6.04 -17.54 0.87
CA ASP A 225 5.68 -18.66 0.00
C ASP A 225 5.39 -19.92 0.85
N SER A 226 4.12 -20.27 0.90
CA SER A 226 3.66 -21.44 1.66
C SER A 226 4.03 -22.81 1.05
N ASN A 227 4.75 -22.82 -0.08
CA ASN A 227 5.35 -24.05 -0.59
C ASN A 227 6.62 -24.44 0.19
N TYR A 228 7.25 -23.50 0.91
CA TYR A 228 8.51 -23.71 1.62
C TYR A 228 8.37 -23.73 3.14
N ILE A 229 7.45 -22.96 3.69
CA ILE A 229 7.20 -22.88 5.13
C ILE A 229 5.71 -22.82 5.46
N ASN A 230 5.34 -23.31 6.63
CA ASN A 230 4.00 -23.16 7.18
C ASN A 230 3.86 -21.86 7.99
N GLU A 231 2.67 -21.60 8.51
CA GLU A 231 2.37 -20.36 9.25
C GLU A 231 3.13 -20.25 10.58
N GLU A 232 3.31 -21.35 11.28
CA GLU A 232 4.03 -21.41 12.54
C GLU A 232 5.53 -21.10 12.34
N GLN A 233 6.14 -21.71 11.33
CA GLN A 233 7.53 -21.47 10.96
C GLN A 233 7.72 -20.01 10.48
N ALA A 234 6.78 -19.47 9.72
CA ALA A 234 6.81 -18.08 9.28
C ALA A 234 6.74 -17.12 10.48
N LEU A 235 5.88 -17.41 11.45
CA LEU A 235 5.81 -16.64 12.69
C LEU A 235 7.11 -16.67 13.47
N GLN A 236 7.68 -17.85 13.69
CA GLN A 236 8.94 -18.03 14.41
C GLN A 236 10.08 -17.28 13.72
N GLU A 237 10.18 -17.35 12.40
CA GLU A 237 11.15 -16.59 11.62
C GLU A 237 10.97 -15.07 11.81
N ALA A 238 9.74 -14.58 11.72
CA ALA A 238 9.43 -13.16 11.92
C ALA A 238 9.77 -12.69 13.34
N GLU A 239 9.37 -13.44 14.37
CA GLU A 239 9.66 -13.12 15.78
C GLU A 239 11.19 -13.10 16.05
N SER A 240 11.90 -14.09 15.53
CA SER A 240 13.36 -14.18 15.67
C SER A 240 14.06 -12.99 15.00
N THR A 241 13.66 -12.66 13.77
CA THR A 241 14.26 -11.57 13.00
C THR A 241 13.95 -10.21 13.59
N LEU A 242 12.70 -9.99 14.02
CA LEU A 242 12.24 -8.73 14.59
C LEU A 242 12.55 -8.59 16.08
N LYS A 243 13.02 -9.66 16.72
CA LYS A 243 13.32 -9.75 18.16
C LYS A 243 12.13 -9.31 19.05
N THR A 244 10.93 -9.65 18.65
CA THR A 244 9.70 -9.30 19.37
C THR A 244 8.66 -10.40 19.22
N LYS A 245 7.79 -10.55 20.20
CA LYS A 245 6.65 -11.44 20.11
C LYS A 245 5.54 -10.83 19.27
N ILE A 246 4.95 -11.63 18.41
CA ILE A 246 3.93 -11.20 17.45
C ILE A 246 2.58 -11.80 17.82
N LYS A 247 1.59 -10.94 18.04
CA LYS A 247 0.21 -11.38 18.22
C LYS A 247 -0.46 -11.50 16.85
N ILE A 248 -0.81 -12.72 16.48
CA ILE A 248 -1.55 -12.99 15.23
C ILE A 248 -3.04 -12.85 15.48
N ASN A 249 -3.72 -12.11 14.59
CA ASN A 249 -5.17 -12.05 14.58
C ASN A 249 -5.76 -12.93 13.46
N LYS A 250 -5.08 -13.03 12.33
CA LYS A 250 -5.53 -13.81 11.17
C LYS A 250 -4.37 -14.16 10.25
N VAL A 251 -4.57 -15.20 9.47
CA VAL A 251 -3.74 -15.50 8.29
C VAL A 251 -4.58 -15.22 7.05
N ILE A 252 -4.00 -14.58 6.06
CA ILE A 252 -4.65 -14.27 4.79
C ILE A 252 -4.05 -15.19 3.73
N SER A 253 -4.90 -15.92 3.04
CA SER A 253 -4.52 -16.67 1.84
C SER A 253 -4.97 -15.91 0.60
N PHE A 254 -4.11 -15.80 -0.39
CA PHE A 254 -4.41 -15.10 -1.63
C PHE A 254 -3.67 -15.74 -2.81
N GLU A 255 -4.08 -15.39 -3.99
CA GLU A 255 -3.40 -15.77 -5.23
C GLU A 255 -3.21 -14.50 -6.07
N ALA A 256 -1.98 -14.25 -6.50
CA ALA A 256 -1.72 -13.15 -7.43
C ALA A 256 -2.34 -13.45 -8.80
N GLY A 257 -3.01 -12.46 -9.38
CA GLY A 257 -3.68 -12.65 -10.66
C GLY A 257 -4.59 -11.47 -11.04
N ARG A 258 -5.41 -11.70 -12.04
CA ARG A 258 -6.40 -10.73 -12.53
C ARG A 258 -7.68 -11.40 -13.01
#